data_9197f492dc23f0870a334b2779e282c7
#
_entry.id   9197f492dc23f0870a334b2779e282c7
#
_cell.length_a   1.000
_cell.length_b   1.000
_cell.length_c   1.000
_cell.angle_alpha   90.00
_cell.angle_beta   90.00
_cell.angle_gamma   90.00
#
_symmetry.space_group_name_H-M   'P 1'
#
loop_
_entity.id
_entity.type
_entity.pdbx_description
1 polymer ?
#
loop_
_entity_poly.entity_id
_entity_poly.type
_entity_poly.pdbx_seq_one_letter_code
_entity_poly.pdbx_strand_id
1 'polypeptide(L)'
;MKKSMQWMLATILICGSCVFTSCTNDSKDNPSQPEQSEKTYSASTRELITLVNSHAQLKSLLEKAIAKGTEINPDRETNPAQTLSEYYDFVEWAAHAMPWTVINQPEGTDIFTRIDQSLNLFFFINDIPLEELDGQSLYNNSLQYFEPYRSWLKTFAKAWGAYLDSEDSWNQAYYDIVVKEDTFGISKGWYEDASNWKTFNQFFARKLKSPDVRPIASPEDNSVVVSPADACTQGVWQIDEEGYIVQDEDAGVQVKSKKFSSIAELLGPNSQYRDAFNGGTLTHSFLNVYDYHRYHFPMTGKVKEVNIIEADYAVGGTITWNPKTKKYDLFCDTPGWQSIETRGCVILETPDYGVVALLPIGMMPVTSINWAPEVKVGAEVTKGQELGHFLFGGSDFVILFQSGISFKLKPQLFSHQLMGEELGRLI
;
A
#
# COMPACT_ATOMS: atom_id res chain seq x y z
N MET A 1 2.67 40.67 18.26
CA MET A 1 3.37 41.17 17.05
C MET A 1 3.26 40.07 16.02
N LYS A 2 2.39 40.29 15.03
CA LYS A 2 2.13 39.38 13.91
C LYS A 2 3.27 39.49 12.91
N LYS A 3 3.94 38.38 12.57
CA LYS A 3 4.76 38.27 11.35
C LYS A 3 4.14 37.20 10.46
N SER A 4 3.50 37.66 9.43
CA SER A 4 3.07 36.87 8.27
C SER A 4 4.31 36.38 7.51
N MET A 5 4.47 35.11 7.33
CA MET A 5 5.49 34.50 6.48
C MET A 5 4.86 34.18 5.13
N GLN A 6 5.18 34.99 4.15
CA GLN A 6 4.83 34.76 2.75
C GLN A 6 5.71 33.64 2.18
N TRP A 7 5.09 32.66 1.58
CA TRP A 7 5.76 31.59 0.85
C TRP A 7 6.22 32.11 -0.51
N MET A 8 7.52 32.07 -0.76
CA MET A 8 8.15 32.34 -2.05
C MET A 8 8.08 31.10 -2.92
N LEU A 9 7.33 31.21 -4.01
CA LEU A 9 7.48 30.35 -5.19
C LEU A 9 8.84 30.68 -5.85
N ALA A 10 9.76 29.73 -5.86
CA ALA A 10 11.01 29.84 -6.61
C ALA A 10 10.76 29.56 -8.08
N THR A 11 10.62 30.64 -8.86
CA THR A 11 10.62 30.60 -10.33
C THR A 11 12.07 30.64 -10.80
N ILE A 12 12.55 29.60 -11.44
CA ILE A 12 13.86 29.59 -12.11
C ILE A 12 13.71 30.35 -13.43
N LEU A 13 14.26 31.56 -13.49
CA LEU A 13 14.41 32.35 -14.72
C LEU A 13 15.74 32.00 -15.40
N ILE A 14 15.69 31.41 -16.57
CA ILE A 14 16.84 31.32 -17.48
C ILE A 14 16.87 32.55 -18.31
N CYS A 15 17.87 33.43 -18.08
CA CYS A 15 18.19 34.58 -18.92
C CYS A 15 18.88 34.17 -20.21
N GLY A 16 18.18 34.30 -21.33
CA GLY A 16 18.80 34.34 -22.65
C GLY A 16 18.73 35.76 -23.21
N SER A 17 19.89 36.43 -23.35
CA SER A 17 20.00 37.74 -23.92
C SER A 17 19.87 37.70 -25.44
N CYS A 18 18.91 38.41 -26.03
CA CYS A 18 18.93 38.76 -27.46
C CYS A 18 18.70 40.25 -27.64
N VAL A 19 19.54 40.77 -28.50
CA VAL A 19 19.78 42.16 -28.84
C VAL A 19 18.60 42.74 -29.64
N PHE A 20 18.21 43.97 -29.31
CA PHE A 20 17.19 44.76 -30.02
C PHE A 20 17.69 45.27 -31.36
N THR A 21 16.87 45.11 -32.38
CA THR A 21 16.87 46.03 -33.56
C THR A 21 15.45 46.53 -33.75
N SER A 22 15.33 47.85 -33.75
CA SER A 22 14.11 48.63 -33.91
C SER A 22 13.70 48.68 -35.38
N CYS A 23 12.39 48.47 -35.67
CA CYS A 23 11.70 49.08 -36.80
C CYS A 23 10.23 49.31 -36.44
N THR A 24 9.83 50.52 -36.51
CA THR A 24 8.48 51.09 -36.36
C THR A 24 7.57 50.65 -37.49
N ASN A 25 6.33 50.19 -37.17
CA ASN A 25 5.12 50.51 -37.91
C ASN A 25 3.85 50.22 -37.11
N ASP A 26 2.96 51.23 -37.11
CA ASP A 26 1.65 51.25 -36.47
C ASP A 26 0.68 50.22 -37.04
N SER A 27 0.08 49.40 -36.16
CA SER A 27 -1.21 48.74 -36.40
C SER A 27 -1.89 48.40 -35.08
N LYS A 28 -3.16 48.72 -34.97
CA LYS A 28 -4.04 48.68 -33.81
C LYS A 28 -3.98 47.35 -33.05
N ASP A 29 -3.58 47.44 -31.79
CA ASP A 29 -3.53 46.35 -30.84
C ASP A 29 -4.94 45.99 -30.37
N ASN A 30 -5.29 44.72 -30.65
CA ASN A 30 -6.28 43.97 -29.89
C ASN A 30 -5.51 43.33 -28.71
N PRO A 31 -5.90 43.48 -27.45
CA PRO A 31 -5.17 42.85 -26.35
C PRO A 31 -5.27 41.32 -26.49
N SER A 32 -4.16 40.69 -26.87
CA SER A 32 -4.00 39.24 -26.83
C SER A 32 -4.20 38.77 -25.40
N GLN A 33 -5.16 37.86 -25.21
CA GLN A 33 -5.26 37.07 -23.97
C GLN A 33 -3.90 36.44 -23.68
N PRO A 34 -3.47 36.40 -22.40
CA PRO A 34 -2.25 35.70 -22.05
C PRO A 34 -2.38 34.25 -22.51
N GLU A 35 -1.45 33.78 -23.33
CA GLU A 35 -1.29 32.35 -23.65
C GLU A 35 -1.21 31.60 -22.33
N GLN A 36 -2.26 30.84 -21.99
CA GLN A 36 -2.17 29.84 -20.98
C GLN A 36 -1.14 28.84 -21.50
N SER A 37 0.03 28.78 -20.88
CA SER A 37 0.98 27.68 -21.11
C SER A 37 0.22 26.38 -20.94
N GLU A 38 0.11 25.58 -22.00
CA GLU A 38 -0.50 24.24 -21.89
C GLU A 38 0.21 23.47 -20.79
N LYS A 39 -0.55 23.09 -19.76
CA LYS A 39 -0.03 22.25 -18.68
C LYS A 39 0.43 20.93 -19.28
N THR A 40 1.69 20.59 -19.07
CA THR A 40 2.25 19.32 -19.52
C THR A 40 2.07 18.29 -18.41
N TYR A 41 1.21 17.32 -18.64
CA TYR A 41 0.97 16.18 -17.73
C TYR A 41 1.81 14.95 -18.12
N SER A 42 2.12 14.10 -17.16
CA SER A 42 2.72 12.78 -17.35
C SER A 42 1.81 11.84 -18.15
N ALA A 43 2.35 10.70 -18.58
CA ALA A 43 1.59 9.73 -19.36
C ALA A 43 0.35 9.21 -18.63
N SER A 44 0.47 8.89 -17.33
CA SER A 44 -0.63 8.37 -16.52
C SER A 44 -1.77 9.39 -16.36
N THR A 45 -1.44 10.66 -16.14
CA THR A 45 -2.43 11.73 -16.03
C THR A 45 -3.11 12.01 -17.36
N ARG A 46 -2.35 12.04 -18.49
CA ARG A 46 -2.94 12.16 -19.84
C ARG A 46 -3.88 11.02 -20.19
N GLU A 47 -3.53 9.79 -19.76
CA GLU A 47 -4.41 8.62 -19.92
C GLU A 47 -5.73 8.83 -19.18
N LEU A 48 -5.70 9.28 -17.92
CA LEU A 48 -6.90 9.62 -17.16
C LEU A 48 -7.76 10.67 -17.87
N ILE A 49 -7.15 11.77 -18.32
CA ILE A 49 -7.86 12.84 -19.03
C ILE A 49 -8.54 12.30 -20.30
N THR A 50 -7.83 11.49 -21.07
CA THR A 50 -8.36 10.85 -22.29
C THR A 50 -9.52 9.92 -21.94
N LEU A 51 -9.37 9.11 -20.91
CA LEU A 51 -10.36 8.18 -20.42
C LEU A 51 -11.65 8.89 -19.99
N VAL A 52 -11.53 9.90 -19.14
CA VAL A 52 -12.66 10.71 -18.65
C VAL A 52 -13.37 11.43 -19.80
N ASN A 53 -12.63 11.96 -20.77
CA ASN A 53 -13.22 12.65 -21.91
C ASN A 53 -13.93 11.70 -22.89
N SER A 54 -13.51 10.44 -22.97
CA SER A 54 -14.12 9.43 -23.87
C SER A 54 -15.28 8.66 -23.24
N HIS A 55 -15.47 8.73 -21.91
CA HIS A 55 -16.47 7.97 -21.17
C HIS A 55 -17.39 8.91 -20.35
N ALA A 56 -18.53 9.30 -20.94
CA ALA A 56 -19.46 10.25 -20.32
C ALA A 56 -19.94 9.82 -18.92
N GLN A 57 -20.17 8.52 -18.70
CA GLN A 57 -20.57 7.98 -17.40
C GLN A 57 -19.45 8.17 -16.38
N LEU A 58 -18.21 7.79 -16.71
CA LEU A 58 -17.05 7.97 -15.82
C LEU A 58 -16.86 9.45 -15.47
N LYS A 59 -16.94 10.34 -16.46
CA LYS A 59 -16.85 11.80 -16.22
C LYS A 59 -17.88 12.25 -15.21
N SER A 60 -19.16 11.88 -15.40
CA SER A 60 -20.24 12.22 -14.46
C SER A 60 -20.02 11.68 -13.05
N LEU A 61 -19.55 10.42 -12.93
CA LEU A 61 -19.28 9.79 -11.63
C LEU A 61 -18.11 10.48 -10.91
N LEU A 62 -17.03 10.80 -11.64
CA LEU A 62 -15.86 11.49 -11.06
C LEU A 62 -16.23 12.92 -10.63
N GLU A 63 -16.96 13.67 -11.43
CA GLU A 63 -17.46 15.01 -11.06
C GLU A 63 -18.35 14.94 -9.80
N LYS A 64 -19.20 13.92 -9.67
CA LYS A 64 -20.02 13.68 -8.46
C LYS A 64 -19.18 13.32 -7.24
N ALA A 65 -18.17 12.46 -7.38
CA ALA A 65 -17.28 12.12 -6.29
C ALA A 65 -16.53 13.36 -5.78
N ILE A 66 -16.01 14.20 -6.70
CA ILE A 66 -15.34 15.47 -6.36
C ILE A 66 -16.31 16.41 -5.64
N ALA A 67 -17.56 16.56 -6.12
CA ALA A 67 -18.56 17.42 -5.50
C ALA A 67 -18.90 16.96 -4.08
N LYS A 68 -19.19 15.65 -3.89
CA LYS A 68 -19.43 15.06 -2.56
C LYS A 68 -18.22 15.21 -1.64
N GLY A 69 -16.99 14.98 -2.16
CA GLY A 69 -15.77 15.19 -1.40
C GLY A 69 -15.60 16.64 -0.94
N THR A 70 -16.00 17.60 -1.77
CA THR A 70 -15.99 19.02 -1.42
C THR A 70 -17.02 19.36 -0.36
N GLU A 71 -18.20 18.72 -0.37
CA GLU A 71 -19.22 18.89 0.68
C GLU A 71 -18.75 18.30 2.02
N ILE A 72 -18.08 17.13 1.99
CA ILE A 72 -17.55 16.46 3.19
C ILE A 72 -16.37 17.24 3.78
N ASN A 73 -15.46 17.68 2.93
CA ASN A 73 -14.27 18.46 3.31
C ASN A 73 -14.09 19.65 2.37
N PRO A 74 -14.66 20.84 2.70
CA PRO A 74 -14.52 22.03 1.88
C PRO A 74 -13.17 22.74 2.01
N ASP A 75 -12.32 22.34 2.95
CA ASP A 75 -11.04 22.96 3.22
C ASP A 75 -10.02 22.57 2.13
N ARG A 76 -9.65 23.54 1.30
CA ARG A 76 -8.68 23.35 0.20
C ARG A 76 -7.27 22.99 0.67
N GLU A 77 -6.94 23.26 1.92
CA GLU A 77 -5.65 22.89 2.48
C GLU A 77 -5.55 21.38 2.72
N THR A 78 -6.67 20.72 2.95
CA THR A 78 -6.75 19.27 3.20
C THR A 78 -7.50 18.50 2.11
N ASN A 79 -8.23 19.18 1.22
CA ASN A 79 -8.88 18.64 0.03
C ASN A 79 -8.66 19.57 -1.18
N PRO A 80 -7.50 19.51 -1.84
CA PRO A 80 -7.14 20.43 -2.94
C PRO A 80 -7.91 20.17 -4.24
N ALA A 81 -8.45 18.98 -4.44
CA ALA A 81 -9.09 18.52 -5.67
C ALA A 81 -10.61 18.76 -5.64
N GLN A 82 -11.06 19.99 -5.77
CA GLN A 82 -12.49 20.36 -5.70
C GLN A 82 -13.13 20.62 -7.07
N THR A 83 -12.36 20.54 -8.14
CA THR A 83 -12.81 20.55 -9.54
C THR A 83 -12.10 19.46 -10.33
N LEU A 84 -12.65 19.08 -11.48
CA LEU A 84 -12.04 18.05 -12.33
C LEU A 84 -10.61 18.45 -12.78
N SER A 85 -10.37 19.72 -13.09
CA SER A 85 -9.03 20.21 -13.44
C SER A 85 -8.06 20.11 -12.26
N GLU A 86 -8.50 20.50 -11.05
CA GLU A 86 -7.70 20.38 -9.83
C GLU A 86 -7.43 18.92 -9.48
N TYR A 87 -8.36 18.02 -9.78
CA TYR A 87 -8.15 16.59 -9.61
C TYR A 87 -7.03 16.05 -10.52
N TYR A 88 -6.97 16.51 -11.76
CA TYR A 88 -5.87 16.15 -12.66
C TYR A 88 -4.52 16.69 -12.17
N ASP A 89 -4.49 17.92 -11.66
CA ASP A 89 -3.29 18.51 -11.05
C ASP A 89 -2.85 17.72 -9.80
N PHE A 90 -3.80 17.30 -9.00
CA PHE A 90 -3.55 16.50 -7.81
C PHE A 90 -2.99 15.11 -8.14
N VAL A 91 -3.54 14.43 -9.14
CA VAL A 91 -3.05 13.13 -9.61
C VAL A 91 -1.64 13.24 -10.18
N GLU A 92 -1.36 14.30 -10.96
CA GLU A 92 -0.02 14.57 -11.49
C GLU A 92 1.00 14.76 -10.36
N TRP A 93 0.65 15.57 -9.37
CA TRP A 93 1.48 15.76 -8.18
C TRP A 93 1.69 14.44 -7.43
N ALA A 94 0.62 13.67 -7.19
CA ALA A 94 0.68 12.41 -6.42
C ALA A 94 1.59 11.36 -7.06
N ALA A 95 1.62 11.28 -8.41
CA ALA A 95 2.48 10.35 -9.12
C ALA A 95 4.00 10.62 -8.95
N HIS A 96 4.36 11.79 -8.43
CA HIS A 96 5.75 12.22 -8.18
C HIS A 96 5.99 12.66 -6.73
N ALA A 97 5.05 12.35 -5.83
CA ALA A 97 5.15 12.72 -4.42
C ALA A 97 5.89 11.66 -3.60
N MET A 98 6.69 12.12 -2.64
CA MET A 98 7.21 11.22 -1.61
C MET A 98 6.08 10.74 -0.71
N PRO A 99 6.11 9.48 -0.21
CA PRO A 99 5.01 8.92 0.56
C PRO A 99 4.59 9.71 1.79
N TRP A 100 5.51 10.46 2.39
CA TRP A 100 5.23 11.33 3.55
C TRP A 100 4.89 12.77 3.19
N THR A 101 4.76 13.09 1.91
CA THR A 101 4.39 14.42 1.47
C THR A 101 2.88 14.56 1.53
N VAL A 102 2.40 15.28 2.51
CA VAL A 102 0.99 15.55 2.72
C VAL A 102 0.76 17.03 2.92
N ILE A 103 -0.37 17.52 2.46
CA ILE A 103 -0.71 18.95 2.53
C ILE A 103 -1.11 19.30 3.97
N ASN A 104 -0.50 20.38 4.48
CA ASN A 104 -0.87 21.03 5.76
C ASN A 104 -0.90 20.14 7.00
N GLN A 105 0.13 19.31 7.19
CA GLN A 105 0.33 18.65 8.47
C GLN A 105 1.05 19.58 9.46
N PRO A 106 0.63 19.58 10.73
CA PRO A 106 1.31 20.36 11.79
C PRO A 106 2.80 20.02 11.86
N GLU A 107 3.63 21.03 12.18
CA GLU A 107 5.04 20.81 12.47
C GLU A 107 5.19 19.79 13.62
N GLY A 108 6.10 18.83 13.48
CA GLY A 108 6.32 17.75 14.45
C GLY A 108 5.39 16.55 14.30
N THR A 109 4.51 16.51 13.26
CA THR A 109 3.76 15.29 12.94
C THR A 109 4.74 14.18 12.57
N ASP A 110 4.60 13.01 13.22
CA ASP A 110 5.45 11.84 12.96
C ASP A 110 5.28 11.32 11.52
N ILE A 111 6.28 10.59 11.05
CA ILE A 111 6.34 10.16 9.63
C ILE A 111 5.25 9.13 9.31
N PHE A 112 4.87 8.27 10.26
CA PHE A 112 3.79 7.30 10.07
C PHE A 112 2.47 8.02 9.78
N THR A 113 2.10 8.99 10.64
CA THR A 113 0.90 9.80 10.43
C THR A 113 0.95 10.55 9.09
N ARG A 114 2.11 11.06 8.69
CA ARG A 114 2.27 11.76 7.41
C ARG A 114 2.06 10.84 6.22
N ILE A 115 2.58 9.61 6.26
CA ILE A 115 2.38 8.61 5.20
C ILE A 115 0.92 8.18 5.16
N ASP A 116 0.33 7.84 6.30
CA ASP A 116 -1.07 7.46 6.43
C ASP A 116 -2.00 8.52 5.83
N GLN A 117 -1.82 9.78 6.23
CA GLN A 117 -2.63 10.90 5.72
C GLN A 117 -2.41 11.16 4.23
N SER A 118 -1.20 10.95 3.72
CA SER A 118 -0.90 11.09 2.29
C SER A 118 -1.66 10.05 1.45
N LEU A 119 -1.67 8.80 1.90
CA LEU A 119 -2.41 7.71 1.25
C LEU A 119 -3.92 7.93 1.33
N ASN A 120 -4.42 8.25 2.52
CA ASN A 120 -5.85 8.49 2.72
C ASN A 120 -6.35 9.68 1.90
N LEU A 121 -5.57 10.76 1.80
CA LEU A 121 -5.90 11.89 0.94
C LEU A 121 -6.00 11.48 -0.53
N PHE A 122 -5.05 10.68 -1.03
CA PHE A 122 -5.09 10.21 -2.42
C PHE A 122 -6.35 9.39 -2.71
N PHE A 123 -6.73 8.50 -1.79
CA PHE A 123 -7.89 7.63 -1.98
C PHE A 123 -9.23 8.26 -1.61
N PHE A 124 -9.27 9.39 -0.92
CA PHE A 124 -10.49 10.00 -0.43
C PHE A 124 -11.55 10.18 -1.51
N ILE A 125 -11.22 10.84 -2.62
CA ILE A 125 -12.16 11.04 -3.75
C ILE A 125 -12.51 9.69 -4.42
N ASN A 126 -11.54 8.79 -4.52
CA ASN A 126 -11.71 7.49 -5.16
C ASN A 126 -12.62 6.55 -4.39
N ASP A 127 -12.71 6.75 -3.07
CA ASP A 127 -13.45 5.91 -2.13
C ASP A 127 -14.85 6.45 -1.78
N ILE A 128 -15.21 7.64 -2.27
CA ILE A 128 -16.53 8.23 -2.00
C ILE A 128 -17.66 7.35 -2.55
N PRO A 129 -18.63 6.92 -1.71
CA PRO A 129 -19.75 6.12 -2.15
C PRO A 129 -20.68 6.89 -3.11
N LEU A 130 -21.01 6.27 -4.24
CA LEU A 130 -21.93 6.78 -5.26
C LEU A 130 -23.10 5.81 -5.43
N GLU A 131 -24.35 6.33 -5.35
CA GLU A 131 -25.56 5.49 -5.46
C GLU A 131 -25.63 4.74 -6.80
N GLU A 132 -25.09 5.35 -7.87
CA GLU A 132 -25.05 4.76 -9.21
C GLU A 132 -24.17 3.50 -9.28
N LEU A 133 -23.30 3.29 -8.31
CA LEU A 133 -22.40 2.14 -8.21
C LEU A 133 -22.85 1.10 -7.18
N ASP A 134 -24.10 1.18 -6.71
CA ASP A 134 -24.63 0.29 -5.69
C ASP A 134 -24.50 -1.19 -6.10
N GLY A 135 -24.01 -2.02 -5.17
CA GLY A 135 -23.79 -3.45 -5.37
C GLY A 135 -22.56 -3.82 -6.22
N GLN A 136 -21.74 -2.86 -6.66
CA GLN A 136 -20.54 -3.11 -7.47
C GLN A 136 -19.24 -3.22 -6.64
N SER A 137 -19.32 -2.94 -5.34
CA SER A 137 -18.18 -2.95 -4.44
C SER A 137 -18.38 -3.90 -3.27
N LEU A 138 -17.26 -4.40 -2.73
CA LEU A 138 -17.24 -5.23 -1.53
C LEU A 138 -17.46 -4.40 -0.25
N TYR A 139 -16.93 -3.17 -0.20
CA TYR A 139 -16.95 -2.30 0.97
C TYR A 139 -17.87 -1.09 0.80
N ASN A 140 -17.71 -0.39 -0.32
CA ASN A 140 -18.50 0.79 -0.66
C ASN A 140 -18.67 0.90 -2.17
N ASN A 141 -19.60 1.72 -2.62
CA ASN A 141 -19.94 1.86 -4.03
C ASN A 141 -19.11 3.00 -4.65
N SER A 142 -17.81 2.80 -4.80
CA SER A 142 -16.86 3.85 -5.17
C SER A 142 -16.21 3.66 -6.54
N LEU A 143 -15.59 4.74 -7.04
CA LEU A 143 -14.91 4.76 -8.34
C LEU A 143 -13.78 3.74 -8.46
N GLN A 144 -13.09 3.42 -7.36
CA GLN A 144 -11.97 2.49 -7.38
C GLN A 144 -12.34 1.08 -7.86
N TYR A 145 -13.64 0.73 -7.90
CA TYR A 145 -14.16 -0.55 -8.38
C TYR A 145 -14.90 -0.44 -9.72
N PHE A 146 -14.96 0.76 -10.33
CA PHE A 146 -15.67 1.01 -11.57
C PHE A 146 -14.73 0.99 -12.78
N GLU A 147 -15.00 0.11 -13.76
CA GLU A 147 -14.28 0.15 -15.04
C GLU A 147 -14.78 1.30 -15.92
N PRO A 148 -13.88 2.00 -16.59
CA PRO A 148 -12.44 1.73 -16.77
C PRO A 148 -11.51 2.46 -15.78
N TYR A 149 -12.05 3.15 -14.78
CA TYR A 149 -11.25 3.87 -13.79
C TYR A 149 -10.38 2.93 -12.94
N ARG A 150 -10.95 1.78 -12.55
CA ARG A 150 -10.24 0.70 -11.84
C ARG A 150 -8.97 0.25 -12.58
N SER A 151 -9.05 0.07 -13.89
CA SER A 151 -7.89 -0.27 -14.73
C SER A 151 -6.86 0.87 -14.77
N TRP A 152 -7.31 2.12 -14.77
CA TRP A 152 -6.41 3.28 -14.74
C TRP A 152 -5.65 3.39 -13.40
N LEU A 153 -6.24 3.03 -12.26
CA LEU A 153 -5.53 3.00 -10.97
C LEU A 153 -4.25 2.14 -11.04
N LYS A 154 -4.27 1.06 -11.81
CA LYS A 154 -3.06 0.24 -12.07
C LYS A 154 -1.98 1.04 -12.83
N THR A 155 -2.38 1.85 -13.80
CA THR A 155 -1.46 2.73 -14.54
C THR A 155 -0.84 3.78 -13.61
N PHE A 156 -1.66 4.40 -12.77
CA PHE A 156 -1.19 5.34 -11.74
C PHE A 156 -0.20 4.69 -10.77
N ALA A 157 -0.54 3.52 -10.21
CA ALA A 157 0.32 2.80 -9.28
C ALA A 157 1.68 2.47 -9.90
N LYS A 158 1.71 2.05 -11.17
CA LYS A 158 2.96 1.81 -11.90
C LYS A 158 3.78 3.09 -12.11
N ALA A 159 3.13 4.22 -12.42
CA ALA A 159 3.81 5.50 -12.59
C ALA A 159 4.44 5.98 -11.27
N TRP A 160 3.72 5.88 -10.16
CA TRP A 160 4.25 6.22 -8.85
C TRP A 160 5.38 5.27 -8.43
N GLY A 161 5.21 3.95 -8.63
CA GLY A 161 6.27 2.96 -8.39
C GLY A 161 7.54 3.25 -9.18
N ALA A 162 7.43 3.65 -10.45
CA ALA A 162 8.56 4.03 -11.28
C ALA A 162 9.27 5.29 -10.76
N TYR A 163 8.51 6.27 -10.25
CA TYR A 163 9.10 7.43 -9.57
C TYR A 163 9.89 6.99 -8.32
N LEU A 164 9.29 6.13 -7.47
CA LEU A 164 9.94 5.65 -6.26
C LEU A 164 11.16 4.73 -6.52
N ASP A 165 11.30 4.22 -7.74
CA ASP A 165 12.49 3.49 -8.23
C ASP A 165 13.52 4.41 -8.90
N SER A 166 13.21 5.69 -9.11
CA SER A 166 14.14 6.65 -9.71
C SER A 166 15.05 7.31 -8.66
N GLU A 167 16.21 7.80 -9.09
CA GLU A 167 17.15 8.53 -8.22
C GLU A 167 16.54 9.85 -7.70
N ASP A 168 15.53 10.43 -8.37
CA ASP A 168 14.82 11.62 -7.93
C ASP A 168 14.04 11.39 -6.63
N SER A 169 13.71 10.13 -6.31
CA SER A 169 12.99 9.74 -5.09
C SER A 169 13.90 9.63 -3.86
N TRP A 170 15.22 9.84 -3.98
CA TRP A 170 16.12 9.71 -2.83
C TRP A 170 17.27 10.69 -2.85
N ASN A 171 17.49 11.34 -1.72
CA ASN A 171 18.58 12.28 -1.52
C ASN A 171 18.92 12.42 -0.03
N GLN A 172 19.97 13.22 0.28
CA GLN A 172 20.41 13.43 1.66
C GLN A 172 19.30 14.01 2.57
N ALA A 173 18.45 14.92 2.06
CA ALA A 173 17.39 15.51 2.88
C ALA A 173 16.32 14.46 3.26
N TYR A 174 16.01 13.52 2.38
CA TYR A 174 15.10 12.41 2.68
C TYR A 174 15.72 11.42 3.67
N TYR A 175 17.01 11.10 3.51
CA TYR A 175 17.74 10.32 4.50
C TYR A 175 17.72 10.97 5.89
N ASP A 176 17.91 12.29 5.98
CA ASP A 176 17.89 13.03 7.23
C ASP A 176 16.51 13.03 7.91
N ILE A 177 15.43 12.85 7.15
CA ILE A 177 14.08 12.65 7.69
C ILE A 177 13.99 11.27 8.34
N VAL A 178 14.32 10.20 7.61
CA VAL A 178 14.11 8.83 8.08
C VAL A 178 15.07 8.42 9.20
N VAL A 179 16.29 8.96 9.23
CA VAL A 179 17.26 8.66 10.29
C VAL A 179 16.87 9.26 11.65
N LYS A 180 16.06 10.32 11.66
CA LYS A 180 15.55 10.96 12.88
C LYS A 180 14.37 10.19 13.49
N GLU A 181 13.75 9.31 12.73
CA GLU A 181 12.63 8.51 13.19
C GLU A 181 13.14 7.16 13.72
N ASP A 182 13.22 7.03 15.03
CA ASP A 182 13.75 5.82 15.69
C ASP A 182 12.99 4.54 15.31
N THR A 183 11.74 4.67 14.91
CA THR A 183 10.89 3.55 14.46
C THR A 183 11.43 2.82 13.25
N PHE A 184 12.13 3.50 12.32
CA PHE A 184 12.80 2.83 11.19
C PHE A 184 13.98 1.95 11.61
N GLY A 185 14.49 2.10 12.84
CA GLY A 185 15.60 1.30 13.36
C GLY A 185 16.97 1.56 12.71
N ILE A 186 17.12 2.64 11.92
CA ILE A 186 18.39 2.98 11.26
C ILE A 186 19.48 3.29 12.28
N SER A 187 19.13 4.05 13.32
CA SER A 187 20.01 4.40 14.44
C SER A 187 20.50 3.16 15.23
N LYS A 188 19.77 2.04 15.18
CA LYS A 188 20.13 0.77 15.82
C LYS A 188 21.20 0.00 15.09
N GLY A 189 21.58 0.43 13.88
CA GLY A 189 22.60 -0.21 13.06
C GLY A 189 22.22 -1.62 12.60
N TRP A 190 20.94 -1.86 12.33
CA TRP A 190 20.42 -3.15 11.89
C TRP A 190 20.63 -3.42 10.41
N TYR A 191 20.75 -2.37 9.61
CA TYR A 191 20.68 -2.45 8.15
C TYR A 191 22.04 -2.30 7.48
N GLU A 192 22.07 -2.60 6.21
CA GLU A 192 23.18 -2.36 5.30
C GLU A 192 23.62 -0.88 5.30
N ASP A 193 24.77 -0.59 4.68
CA ASP A 193 25.24 0.79 4.56
C ASP A 193 24.22 1.64 3.77
N ALA A 194 23.86 2.80 4.34
CA ALA A 194 22.89 3.70 3.73
C ALA A 194 23.32 4.24 2.36
N SER A 195 24.63 4.21 2.05
CA SER A 195 25.15 4.58 0.72
C SER A 195 24.69 3.63 -0.41
N ASN A 196 24.13 2.46 -0.06
CA ASN A 196 23.53 1.53 -1.02
C ASN A 196 22.16 2.03 -1.52
N TRP A 197 21.48 2.87 -0.75
CA TRP A 197 20.15 3.37 -1.11
C TRP A 197 20.26 4.55 -2.06
N LYS A 198 19.89 4.35 -3.31
CA LYS A 198 19.86 5.36 -4.39
C LYS A 198 18.46 5.78 -4.76
N THR A 199 17.45 5.01 -4.34
CA THR A 199 16.03 5.25 -4.58
C THR A 199 15.24 5.02 -3.29
N PHE A 200 14.03 5.57 -3.20
CA PHE A 200 13.17 5.32 -2.05
C PHE A 200 12.86 3.82 -1.88
N ASN A 201 12.59 3.10 -2.97
CA ASN A 201 12.29 1.68 -2.91
C ASN A 201 13.49 0.84 -2.43
N GLN A 202 14.73 1.24 -2.72
CA GLN A 202 15.91 0.58 -2.14
C GLN A 202 15.99 0.79 -0.61
N PHE A 203 15.66 1.99 -0.13
CA PHE A 203 15.52 2.24 1.30
C PHE A 203 14.35 1.45 1.91
N PHE A 204 13.19 1.42 1.27
CA PHE A 204 12.01 0.72 1.77
C PHE A 204 12.25 -0.78 1.89
N ALA A 205 12.83 -1.40 0.86
CA ALA A 205 13.23 -2.81 0.83
C ALA A 205 14.68 -3.04 1.33
N ARG A 206 15.16 -2.20 2.26
CA ARG A 206 16.52 -2.27 2.82
C ARG A 206 16.87 -3.65 3.35
N LYS A 207 18.14 -4.02 3.31
CA LYS A 207 18.63 -5.33 3.79
C LYS A 207 19.17 -5.23 5.21
N LEU A 208 19.06 -6.34 5.95
CA LEU A 208 19.79 -6.48 7.21
C LEU A 208 21.30 -6.52 6.94
N LYS A 209 22.11 -5.96 7.83
CA LYS A 209 23.58 -6.00 7.70
C LYS A 209 24.17 -7.41 7.86
N SER A 210 23.50 -8.26 8.63
CA SER A 210 23.80 -9.68 8.78
C SER A 210 22.57 -10.43 9.31
N PRO A 211 22.49 -11.77 9.12
CA PRO A 211 21.41 -12.58 9.70
C PRO A 211 21.33 -12.52 11.24
N ASP A 212 22.46 -12.27 11.92
CA ASP A 212 22.51 -12.20 13.39
C ASP A 212 21.68 -11.05 13.99
N VAL A 213 21.29 -10.06 13.18
CA VAL A 213 20.43 -8.95 13.61
C VAL A 213 19.00 -9.40 13.86
N ARG A 214 18.61 -10.53 13.28
CA ARG A 214 17.30 -11.18 13.44
C ARG A 214 17.51 -12.66 13.74
N PRO A 215 17.88 -13.02 14.99
CA PRO A 215 18.08 -14.42 15.37
C PRO A 215 16.79 -15.21 15.24
N ILE A 216 16.88 -16.41 14.68
CA ILE A 216 15.72 -17.27 14.43
C ILE A 216 15.42 -18.09 15.69
N ALA A 217 14.20 -17.97 16.21
CA ALA A 217 13.74 -18.73 17.35
C ALA A 217 13.63 -20.21 17.00
N SER A 218 14.27 -21.08 17.80
CA SER A 218 14.20 -22.55 17.70
C SER A 218 14.35 -23.03 16.24
N PRO A 219 15.47 -22.82 15.56
CA PRO A 219 15.62 -23.06 14.12
C PRO A 219 15.35 -24.51 13.73
N GLU A 220 15.64 -25.49 14.62
CA GLU A 220 15.46 -26.92 14.38
C GLU A 220 14.11 -27.49 14.89
N ASP A 221 13.32 -26.69 15.59
CA ASP A 221 12.01 -27.14 16.12
C ASP A 221 10.90 -26.80 15.12
N ASN A 222 10.46 -27.76 14.33
CA ASN A 222 9.42 -27.58 13.32
C ASN A 222 8.04 -27.19 13.89
N SER A 223 7.79 -27.40 15.18
CA SER A 223 6.55 -26.94 15.83
C SER A 223 6.52 -25.43 16.04
N VAL A 224 7.68 -24.76 16.05
CA VAL A 224 7.78 -23.30 16.22
C VAL A 224 7.65 -22.60 14.88
N VAL A 225 6.62 -21.78 14.77
CA VAL A 225 6.42 -20.82 13.67
C VAL A 225 7.02 -19.50 14.08
N VAL A 226 7.92 -18.94 13.27
CA VAL A 226 8.51 -17.61 13.53
C VAL A 226 7.79 -16.52 12.77
N SER A 227 7.90 -15.25 13.27
CA SER A 227 7.41 -14.10 12.54
C SER A 227 8.08 -14.00 11.18
N PRO A 228 7.33 -13.96 10.07
CA PRO A 228 7.91 -13.88 8.73
C PRO A 228 8.49 -12.51 8.40
N ALA A 229 8.14 -11.47 9.16
CA ALA A 229 8.56 -10.09 8.96
C ALA A 229 8.59 -9.33 10.28
N ASP A 230 9.15 -8.11 10.30
CA ASP A 230 8.89 -7.16 11.38
C ASP A 230 7.43 -6.71 11.21
N ALA A 231 6.54 -7.07 12.14
CA ALA A 231 5.10 -6.89 11.97
C ALA A 231 4.33 -6.91 13.30
N CYS A 232 3.14 -6.33 13.29
CA CYS A 232 2.18 -6.40 14.39
C CYS A 232 1.18 -7.55 14.16
N THR A 233 1.02 -8.44 15.15
CA THR A 233 0.04 -9.52 15.06
C THR A 233 -1.38 -8.97 15.09
N GLN A 234 -2.24 -9.42 14.16
CA GLN A 234 -3.62 -8.94 14.05
C GLN A 234 -4.62 -9.95 14.64
N GLY A 235 -4.37 -11.24 14.49
CA GLY A 235 -5.25 -12.27 15.02
C GLY A 235 -5.01 -13.66 14.48
N VAL A 236 -5.88 -14.55 14.93
CA VAL A 236 -6.00 -15.94 14.48
C VAL A 236 -7.48 -16.23 14.28
N TRP A 237 -7.84 -16.77 13.14
CA TRP A 237 -9.22 -17.11 12.77
C TRP A 237 -9.33 -18.56 12.36
N GLN A 238 -10.47 -19.17 12.67
CA GLN A 238 -10.83 -20.48 12.15
C GLN A 238 -11.33 -20.35 10.71
N ILE A 239 -11.09 -21.41 9.95
CA ILE A 239 -11.65 -21.59 8.61
C ILE A 239 -12.70 -22.69 8.74
N ASP A 240 -13.92 -22.48 8.23
CA ASP A 240 -14.96 -23.50 8.25
C ASP A 240 -14.71 -24.62 7.21
N GLU A 241 -15.52 -25.65 7.26
CA GLU A 241 -15.42 -26.81 6.35
C GLU A 241 -15.71 -26.44 4.88
N GLU A 242 -16.38 -25.31 4.64
CA GLU A 242 -16.65 -24.77 3.31
C GLU A 242 -15.51 -23.83 2.82
N GLY A 243 -14.47 -23.60 3.64
CA GLY A 243 -13.32 -22.77 3.30
C GLY A 243 -13.55 -21.27 3.47
N TYR A 244 -14.43 -20.85 4.39
CA TYR A 244 -14.61 -19.45 4.73
C TYR A 244 -14.03 -19.12 6.10
N ILE A 245 -13.49 -17.89 6.23
CA ILE A 245 -12.99 -17.39 7.50
C ILE A 245 -14.17 -17.17 8.45
N VAL A 246 -14.13 -17.83 9.61
CA VAL A 246 -15.14 -17.68 10.65
C VAL A 246 -14.77 -16.52 11.55
N GLN A 247 -15.69 -15.58 11.71
CA GLN A 247 -15.55 -14.49 12.67
C GLN A 247 -16.16 -14.95 14.00
N ASP A 248 -15.40 -14.84 15.09
CA ASP A 248 -15.90 -15.19 16.42
C ASP A 248 -16.92 -14.14 16.89
N GLU A 249 -18.12 -14.57 17.31
CA GLU A 249 -19.20 -13.70 17.74
C GLU A 249 -18.83 -12.83 18.97
N ASP A 250 -17.87 -13.28 19.76
CA ASP A 250 -17.40 -12.58 20.97
C ASP A 250 -16.40 -11.43 20.67
N ALA A 251 -15.90 -11.32 19.46
CA ALA A 251 -14.96 -10.26 19.06
C ALA A 251 -15.63 -8.90 18.71
N GLY A 252 -16.95 -8.81 18.81
CA GLY A 252 -17.69 -7.52 18.77
C GLY A 252 -17.94 -6.92 17.38
N VAL A 253 -17.63 -7.62 16.30
CA VAL A 253 -17.89 -7.18 14.93
C VAL A 253 -18.99 -8.03 14.30
N GLN A 254 -20.24 -7.78 14.68
CA GLN A 254 -21.38 -8.26 13.93
C GLN A 254 -21.54 -7.45 12.64
N VAL A 255 -21.01 -7.96 11.54
CA VAL A 255 -21.49 -7.57 10.23
C VAL A 255 -22.45 -8.64 9.76
N LYS A 256 -23.74 -8.37 9.95
CA LYS A 256 -24.90 -9.12 9.45
C LYS A 256 -24.54 -10.28 8.51
N SER A 257 -24.46 -11.52 9.05
CA SER A 257 -24.58 -12.81 8.36
C SER A 257 -23.87 -13.02 7.02
N LYS A 258 -22.86 -12.25 6.64
CA LYS A 258 -22.04 -12.52 5.46
C LYS A 258 -20.76 -13.22 5.88
N LYS A 259 -20.57 -14.44 5.40
CA LYS A 259 -19.30 -15.15 5.41
C LYS A 259 -18.32 -14.36 4.55
N PHE A 260 -17.28 -13.81 5.17
CA PHE A 260 -16.26 -13.02 4.47
C PHE A 260 -15.13 -13.92 4.01
N SER A 261 -14.71 -13.74 2.77
CA SER A 261 -13.57 -14.33 2.07
C SER A 261 -13.44 -15.84 2.09
N SER A 262 -13.68 -16.41 0.94
CA SER A 262 -13.29 -17.76 0.59
C SER A 262 -11.76 -17.90 0.57
N ILE A 263 -11.22 -18.89 1.27
CA ILE A 263 -9.80 -19.25 1.19
C ILE A 263 -9.41 -19.62 -0.23
N ALA A 264 -10.32 -20.24 -0.97
CA ALA A 264 -10.11 -20.55 -2.39
C ALA A 264 -9.91 -19.31 -3.26
N GLU A 265 -10.60 -18.19 -2.95
CA GLU A 265 -10.36 -16.90 -3.60
C GLU A 265 -9.04 -16.29 -3.15
N LEU A 266 -8.71 -16.40 -1.87
CA LEU A 266 -7.45 -15.89 -1.31
C LEU A 266 -6.24 -16.56 -1.97
N LEU A 267 -6.28 -17.88 -2.17
CA LEU A 267 -5.22 -18.65 -2.85
C LEU A 267 -5.19 -18.46 -4.37
N GLY A 268 -6.28 -17.92 -4.93
CA GLY A 268 -6.40 -17.62 -6.35
C GLY A 268 -6.81 -18.80 -7.24
N PRO A 269 -7.25 -18.53 -8.47
CA PRO A 269 -7.87 -19.54 -9.33
C PRO A 269 -6.90 -20.62 -9.82
N ASN A 270 -5.61 -20.33 -9.81
CA ASN A 270 -4.57 -21.22 -10.33
C ASN A 270 -3.98 -22.18 -9.28
N SER A 271 -4.28 -21.98 -7.99
CA SER A 271 -3.76 -22.84 -6.93
C SER A 271 -4.43 -24.23 -6.96
N GLN A 272 -3.62 -25.27 -6.82
CA GLN A 272 -4.09 -26.66 -6.66
C GLN A 272 -4.49 -26.99 -5.21
N TYR A 273 -4.27 -26.05 -4.29
CA TYR A 273 -4.46 -26.20 -2.84
C TYR A 273 -5.67 -25.43 -2.31
N ARG A 274 -6.60 -25.04 -3.19
CA ARG A 274 -7.73 -24.15 -2.85
C ARG A 274 -8.59 -24.68 -1.70
N ASP A 275 -8.75 -25.98 -1.58
CA ASP A 275 -9.57 -26.64 -0.54
C ASP A 275 -8.71 -27.27 0.58
N ALA A 276 -7.38 -27.16 0.49
CA ALA A 276 -6.47 -27.82 1.41
C ALA A 276 -6.52 -27.26 2.84
N PHE A 277 -7.08 -26.06 3.02
CA PHE A 277 -7.12 -25.35 4.29
C PHE A 277 -8.54 -25.26 4.89
N ASN A 278 -9.52 -25.93 4.29
CA ASN A 278 -10.87 -26.03 4.84
C ASN A 278 -10.82 -26.69 6.23
N GLY A 279 -11.54 -26.13 7.22
CA GLY A 279 -11.47 -26.58 8.61
C GLY A 279 -10.17 -26.23 9.34
N GLY A 280 -9.30 -25.45 8.71
CA GLY A 280 -7.99 -25.08 9.24
C GLY A 280 -7.96 -23.74 9.97
N THR A 281 -6.79 -23.10 10.00
CA THR A 281 -6.56 -21.86 10.76
C THR A 281 -5.82 -20.85 9.90
N LEU A 282 -6.20 -19.57 10.03
CA LEU A 282 -5.54 -18.42 9.45
C LEU A 282 -4.91 -17.56 10.56
N THR A 283 -3.67 -17.07 10.35
CA THR A 283 -3.10 -15.99 11.16
C THR A 283 -2.64 -14.84 10.25
N HIS A 284 -2.74 -13.64 10.77
CA HIS A 284 -2.48 -12.41 10.03
C HIS A 284 -1.56 -11.48 10.83
N SER A 285 -0.60 -10.86 10.14
CA SER A 285 0.31 -9.86 10.66
C SER A 285 0.37 -8.66 9.72
N PHE A 286 0.43 -7.46 10.26
CA PHE A 286 0.48 -6.19 9.54
C PHE A 286 1.86 -5.54 9.70
N LEU A 287 2.50 -5.15 8.59
CA LEU A 287 3.76 -4.43 8.56
C LEU A 287 3.48 -2.92 8.48
N ASN A 288 3.99 -2.17 9.45
CA ASN A 288 3.94 -0.72 9.40
C ASN A 288 4.90 -0.17 8.34
N VAL A 289 4.64 1.03 7.85
CA VAL A 289 5.44 1.70 6.82
C VAL A 289 6.92 1.91 7.20
N TYR A 290 7.26 1.87 8.47
CA TYR A 290 8.62 1.99 8.99
C TYR A 290 9.32 0.65 9.20
N ASP A 291 8.59 -0.47 9.11
CA ASP A 291 9.13 -1.80 9.37
C ASP A 291 10.16 -2.25 8.31
N TYR A 292 10.76 -3.38 8.55
CA TYR A 292 11.62 -4.08 7.61
C TYR A 292 10.74 -4.83 6.60
N HIS A 293 10.72 -4.39 5.34
CA HIS A 293 9.79 -4.88 4.32
C HIS A 293 10.32 -6.06 3.49
N ARG A 294 11.25 -6.85 4.04
CA ARG A 294 11.56 -8.19 3.52
C ARG A 294 10.87 -9.23 4.38
N TYR A 295 10.32 -10.24 3.73
CA TYR A 295 9.62 -11.34 4.39
C TYR A 295 10.38 -12.64 4.19
N HIS A 296 10.27 -13.54 5.18
CA HIS A 296 11.08 -14.73 5.32
C HIS A 296 10.19 -15.96 5.54
N PHE A 297 10.73 -17.16 5.25
CA PHE A 297 10.04 -18.40 5.53
C PHE A 297 9.86 -18.59 7.04
N PRO A 298 8.62 -18.72 7.55
CA PRO A 298 8.36 -18.90 8.98
C PRO A 298 8.63 -20.33 9.47
N MET A 299 8.82 -21.25 8.53
CA MET A 299 9.04 -22.68 8.77
C MET A 299 9.97 -23.25 7.70
N THR A 300 10.60 -24.40 8.04
CA THR A 300 11.38 -25.22 7.10
C THR A 300 10.43 -26.09 6.26
N GLY A 301 10.75 -26.31 4.99
CA GLY A 301 9.97 -27.18 4.12
C GLY A 301 10.39 -27.14 2.65
N LYS A 302 9.55 -27.74 1.81
CA LYS A 302 9.72 -27.80 0.36
C LYS A 302 8.63 -26.99 -0.34
N VAL A 303 9.04 -26.11 -1.22
CA VAL A 303 8.13 -25.27 -2.02
C VAL A 303 7.37 -26.13 -3.03
N LYS A 304 6.05 -26.14 -2.95
CA LYS A 304 5.15 -26.90 -3.85
C LYS A 304 4.50 -26.04 -4.92
N GLU A 305 4.22 -24.78 -4.59
CA GLU A 305 3.56 -23.83 -5.50
C GLU A 305 4.09 -22.43 -5.25
N VAL A 306 4.22 -21.63 -6.31
CA VAL A 306 4.59 -20.20 -6.25
C VAL A 306 3.73 -19.46 -7.26
N ASN A 307 2.89 -18.56 -6.79
CA ASN A 307 1.99 -17.75 -7.63
C ASN A 307 2.03 -16.27 -7.20
N ILE A 308 1.70 -15.38 -8.14
CA ILE A 308 1.28 -14.01 -7.85
C ILE A 308 -0.16 -13.88 -8.35
N ILE A 309 -1.05 -13.43 -7.48
CA ILE A 309 -2.46 -13.16 -7.77
C ILE A 309 -2.58 -11.66 -7.87
N GLU A 310 -2.62 -11.14 -9.10
CA GLU A 310 -2.93 -9.73 -9.33
C GLU A 310 -4.40 -9.49 -8.99
N ALA A 311 -4.67 -8.44 -8.23
CA ALA A 311 -6.01 -8.06 -7.83
C ALA A 311 -6.24 -6.56 -8.07
N ASP A 312 -7.15 -5.96 -7.32
CA ASP A 312 -7.48 -4.55 -7.45
C ASP A 312 -6.38 -3.64 -6.90
N TYR A 313 -6.40 -2.41 -7.38
CA TYR A 313 -5.57 -1.31 -6.88
C TYR A 313 -6.43 -0.36 -6.04
N ALA A 314 -7.34 -0.94 -5.27
CA ALA A 314 -8.27 -0.26 -4.40
C ALA A 314 -7.76 -0.26 -2.95
N VAL A 315 -8.20 0.70 -2.14
CA VAL A 315 -8.01 0.62 -0.70
C VAL A 315 -9.01 -0.37 -0.10
N GLY A 316 -8.54 -1.33 0.64
CA GLY A 316 -9.35 -2.38 1.25
C GLY A 316 -10.08 -1.91 2.52
N GLY A 317 -10.82 -0.81 2.47
CA GLY A 317 -11.50 -0.24 3.62
C GLY A 317 -12.39 0.92 3.24
N THR A 318 -12.71 1.78 4.20
CA THR A 318 -13.50 2.99 4.01
C THR A 318 -12.76 4.19 4.57
N ILE A 319 -12.57 5.24 3.75
CA ILE A 319 -11.93 6.48 4.16
C ILE A 319 -12.99 7.50 4.55
N THR A 320 -12.85 8.07 5.74
CA THR A 320 -13.74 9.13 6.23
C THR A 320 -12.94 10.36 6.63
N TRP A 321 -13.53 11.55 6.44
CA TRP A 321 -12.96 12.80 6.94
C TRP A 321 -13.43 13.09 8.35
N ASN A 322 -12.49 13.38 9.25
CA ASN A 322 -12.79 13.77 10.62
C ASN A 322 -12.53 15.28 10.81
N PRO A 323 -13.59 16.11 10.84
CA PRO A 323 -13.43 17.56 10.92
C PRO A 323 -12.88 18.06 12.27
N LYS A 324 -12.92 17.23 13.32
CA LYS A 324 -12.40 17.59 14.66
C LYS A 324 -10.88 17.46 14.72
N THR A 325 -10.35 16.37 14.17
CA THR A 325 -8.91 16.09 14.12
C THR A 325 -8.25 16.66 12.86
N LYS A 326 -9.04 17.07 11.86
CA LYS A 326 -8.58 17.45 10.52
C LYS A 326 -7.73 16.37 9.87
N LYS A 327 -8.16 15.12 9.99
CA LYS A 327 -7.49 13.93 9.45
C LYS A 327 -8.46 13.05 8.67
N TYR A 328 -7.92 12.29 7.76
CA TYR A 328 -8.61 11.18 7.11
C TYR A 328 -8.36 9.91 7.92
N ASP A 329 -9.42 9.21 8.27
CA ASP A 329 -9.38 7.95 9.00
C ASP A 329 -9.74 6.80 8.05
N LEU A 330 -8.89 5.76 7.98
CA LEU A 330 -9.14 4.53 7.23
C LEU A 330 -9.64 3.44 8.18
N PHE A 331 -10.78 2.85 7.87
CA PHE A 331 -11.38 1.74 8.60
C PHE A 331 -11.30 0.46 7.77
N CYS A 332 -10.48 -0.50 8.21
CA CYS A 332 -10.31 -1.83 7.63
C CYS A 332 -10.82 -2.89 8.62
N ASP A 333 -12.09 -2.78 9.01
CA ASP A 333 -12.70 -3.60 10.05
C ASP A 333 -13.37 -4.89 9.53
N THR A 334 -13.32 -5.12 8.23
CA THR A 334 -13.95 -6.26 7.59
C THR A 334 -12.89 -7.30 7.17
N PRO A 335 -12.93 -8.54 7.71
CA PRO A 335 -12.06 -9.62 7.21
C PRO A 335 -12.32 -9.86 5.72
N GLY A 336 -11.26 -10.18 4.96
CA GLY A 336 -11.40 -10.53 3.55
C GLY A 336 -11.04 -9.44 2.55
N TRP A 337 -10.73 -8.23 3.01
CA TRP A 337 -10.16 -7.20 2.15
C TRP A 337 -8.86 -7.69 1.47
N GLN A 338 -8.13 -8.60 2.11
CA GLN A 338 -6.93 -9.24 1.55
C GLN A 338 -7.19 -9.92 0.19
N SER A 339 -8.43 -10.34 -0.08
CA SER A 339 -8.79 -10.99 -1.36
C SER A 339 -8.84 -10.02 -2.54
N ILE A 340 -8.99 -8.73 -2.29
CA ILE A 340 -9.01 -7.70 -3.34
C ILE A 340 -7.62 -7.07 -3.59
N GLU A 341 -6.62 -7.40 -2.74
CA GLU A 341 -5.26 -6.89 -2.87
C GLU A 341 -4.37 -7.86 -3.66
N THR A 342 -3.38 -7.32 -4.37
CA THR A 342 -2.36 -8.14 -5.03
C THR A 342 -1.55 -8.90 -3.98
N ARG A 343 -1.39 -10.21 -4.17
CA ARG A 343 -0.72 -11.07 -3.20
C ARG A 343 0.11 -12.16 -3.82
N GLY A 344 1.14 -12.55 -3.09
CA GLY A 344 1.86 -13.78 -3.35
C GLY A 344 1.15 -14.98 -2.71
N CYS A 345 1.36 -16.15 -3.27
CA CYS A 345 0.98 -17.42 -2.67
C CYS A 345 2.10 -18.42 -2.85
N VAL A 346 2.71 -18.84 -1.75
CA VAL A 346 3.66 -19.96 -1.72
C VAL A 346 3.05 -21.08 -0.88
N ILE A 347 2.94 -22.27 -1.46
CA ILE A 347 2.59 -23.47 -0.71
C ILE A 347 3.88 -24.17 -0.30
N LEU A 348 4.05 -24.36 1.00
CA LEU A 348 5.19 -25.00 1.62
C LEU A 348 4.76 -26.35 2.22
N GLU A 349 5.33 -27.44 1.76
CA GLU A 349 5.20 -28.76 2.40
C GLU A 349 6.22 -28.87 3.53
N THR A 350 5.72 -28.93 4.76
CA THR A 350 6.56 -29.05 5.95
C THR A 350 6.83 -30.53 6.29
N PRO A 351 7.92 -30.85 7.02
CA PRO A 351 8.21 -32.25 7.37
C PRO A 351 7.12 -32.93 8.21
N ASP A 352 6.49 -32.20 9.14
CA ASP A 352 5.67 -32.79 10.20
C ASP A 352 4.22 -32.25 10.23
N TYR A 353 3.93 -31.13 9.56
CA TYR A 353 2.67 -30.39 9.68
C TYR A 353 1.96 -30.17 8.34
N GLY A 354 2.16 -31.08 7.38
CA GLY A 354 1.51 -31.03 6.07
C GLY A 354 1.87 -29.76 5.28
N VAL A 355 0.90 -29.20 4.57
CA VAL A 355 1.11 -27.99 3.79
C VAL A 355 0.67 -26.72 4.53
N VAL A 356 1.45 -25.67 4.33
CA VAL A 356 1.21 -24.32 4.86
C VAL A 356 1.18 -23.35 3.70
N ALA A 357 0.23 -22.43 3.67
CA ALA A 357 0.23 -21.35 2.68
C ALA A 357 0.83 -20.08 3.28
N LEU A 358 1.72 -19.44 2.54
CA LEU A 358 2.40 -18.19 2.88
C LEU A 358 1.95 -17.13 1.88
N LEU A 359 1.26 -16.10 2.37
CA LEU A 359 0.67 -15.07 1.53
C LEU A 359 1.16 -13.69 1.96
N PRO A 360 2.28 -13.20 1.40
CA PRO A 360 2.58 -11.78 1.45
C PRO A 360 1.56 -11.01 0.62
N ILE A 361 0.97 -9.94 1.20
CA ILE A 361 -0.07 -9.13 0.58
C ILE A 361 0.47 -7.72 0.40
N GLY A 362 0.54 -7.29 -0.86
CA GLY A 362 1.00 -5.97 -1.25
C GLY A 362 -0.17 -5.02 -1.37
N MET A 363 -0.33 -4.18 -0.36
CA MET A 363 -1.38 -3.18 -0.35
C MET A 363 -1.05 -1.99 -1.25
N MET A 364 -2.06 -1.19 -1.48
CA MET A 364 -1.98 0.07 -2.24
C MET A 364 -0.87 1.01 -1.72
N PRO A 365 -0.34 1.89 -2.56
CA PRO A 365 -0.67 2.13 -3.97
C PRO A 365 0.21 1.39 -4.97
N VAL A 366 1.38 0.88 -4.59
CA VAL A 366 2.32 0.26 -5.55
C VAL A 366 2.11 -1.26 -5.69
N THR A 367 1.47 -1.89 -4.73
CA THR A 367 1.11 -3.31 -4.73
C THR A 367 2.17 -4.21 -5.36
N SER A 368 3.26 -4.51 -4.66
CA SER A 368 4.32 -5.30 -5.25
C SER A 368 4.61 -6.57 -4.45
N ILE A 369 4.77 -7.67 -5.16
CA ILE A 369 5.28 -8.93 -4.63
C ILE A 369 6.55 -9.28 -5.39
N ASN A 370 7.64 -9.41 -4.67
CA ASN A 370 8.93 -9.75 -5.26
C ASN A 370 9.49 -10.98 -4.53
N TRP A 371 9.71 -12.06 -5.27
CA TRP A 371 10.28 -13.27 -4.72
C TRP A 371 11.82 -13.18 -4.66
N ALA A 372 12.41 -13.79 -3.65
CA ALA A 372 13.85 -14.04 -3.65
C ALA A 372 14.19 -15.03 -4.80
N PRO A 373 15.38 -14.91 -5.44
CA PRO A 373 15.72 -15.69 -6.64
C PRO A 373 15.67 -17.21 -6.44
N GLU A 374 15.83 -17.68 -5.20
CA GLU A 374 15.84 -19.09 -4.83
C GLU A 374 14.43 -19.68 -4.69
N VAL A 375 13.39 -18.82 -4.61
CA VAL A 375 12.01 -19.24 -4.40
C VAL A 375 11.41 -19.76 -5.71
N LYS A 376 11.36 -21.09 -5.80
CA LYS A 376 10.80 -21.81 -6.96
C LYS A 376 10.26 -23.16 -6.53
N VAL A 377 9.32 -23.68 -7.30
CA VAL A 377 8.76 -25.02 -7.06
C VAL A 377 9.86 -26.08 -6.98
N GLY A 378 9.83 -26.89 -5.95
CA GLY A 378 10.78 -27.95 -5.66
C GLY A 378 11.97 -27.51 -4.79
N ALA A 379 12.14 -26.23 -4.49
CA ALA A 379 13.21 -25.75 -3.62
C ALA A 379 12.99 -26.22 -2.17
N GLU A 380 14.05 -26.72 -1.53
CA GLU A 380 14.10 -26.90 -0.07
C GLU A 380 14.52 -25.57 0.56
N VAL A 381 13.79 -25.15 1.57
CA VAL A 381 13.98 -23.87 2.26
C VAL A 381 14.04 -24.08 3.77
N THR A 382 14.77 -23.19 4.44
CA THR A 382 14.92 -23.23 5.89
C THR A 382 14.19 -22.08 6.56
N LYS A 383 13.75 -22.27 7.79
CA LYS A 383 13.18 -21.26 8.65
C LYS A 383 14.10 -20.03 8.73
N GLY A 384 13.56 -18.83 8.48
CA GLY A 384 14.31 -17.60 8.46
C GLY A 384 15.00 -17.26 7.13
N GLN A 385 15.02 -18.17 6.13
CA GLN A 385 15.49 -17.86 4.79
C GLN A 385 14.60 -16.79 4.14
N GLU A 386 15.19 -15.85 3.38
CA GLU A 386 14.43 -14.80 2.69
C GLU A 386 13.47 -15.42 1.67
N LEU A 387 12.19 -15.06 1.78
CA LEU A 387 11.13 -15.43 0.85
C LEU A 387 10.96 -14.35 -0.23
N GLY A 388 11.14 -13.07 0.14
CA GLY A 388 10.99 -11.96 -0.78
C GLY A 388 10.92 -10.59 -0.11
N HIS A 389 10.40 -9.62 -0.85
CA HIS A 389 10.25 -8.26 -0.32
C HIS A 389 9.10 -7.49 -0.97
N PHE A 390 8.59 -6.50 -0.24
CA PHE A 390 7.68 -5.49 -0.75
C PHE A 390 8.46 -4.26 -1.21
N LEU A 391 7.98 -3.60 -2.24
CA LEU A 391 8.24 -2.19 -2.52
C LEU A 391 7.15 -1.35 -1.86
N PHE A 392 7.27 -0.01 -1.91
CA PHE A 392 6.37 0.87 -1.16
C PHE A 392 4.89 0.55 -1.38
N GLY A 393 4.17 0.55 -0.26
CA GLY A 393 2.74 0.26 -0.13
C GLY A 393 2.49 -0.27 1.28
N GLY A 394 1.24 -0.38 1.71
CA GLY A 394 0.90 -1.15 2.91
C GLY A 394 1.26 -2.62 2.67
N SER A 395 1.49 -3.36 3.74
CA SER A 395 1.94 -4.74 3.62
C SER A 395 1.40 -5.61 4.74
N ASP A 396 0.92 -6.78 4.36
CA ASP A 396 0.44 -7.79 5.30
C ASP A 396 1.08 -9.14 5.01
N PHE A 397 1.03 -10.01 6.00
CA PHE A 397 1.43 -11.40 5.83
C PHE A 397 0.41 -12.33 6.47
N VAL A 398 -0.15 -13.23 5.64
CA VAL A 398 -1.11 -14.24 6.09
C VAL A 398 -0.46 -15.62 6.00
N ILE A 399 -0.71 -16.45 7.01
CA ILE A 399 -0.31 -17.86 7.04
C ILE A 399 -1.56 -18.71 7.23
N LEU A 400 -1.71 -19.76 6.41
CA LEU A 400 -2.79 -20.75 6.55
C LEU A 400 -2.20 -22.09 6.98
N PHE A 401 -2.87 -22.72 7.93
CA PHE A 401 -2.57 -24.08 8.40
C PHE A 401 -3.74 -25.01 8.10
N GLN A 402 -3.46 -26.27 7.76
CA GLN A 402 -4.46 -27.27 7.43
C GLN A 402 -5.32 -27.66 8.63
N SER A 403 -6.48 -28.26 8.36
CA SER A 403 -7.34 -28.92 9.37
C SER A 403 -6.55 -29.97 10.16
N GLY A 404 -6.89 -30.09 11.43
CA GLY A 404 -6.19 -31.02 12.35
C GLY A 404 -4.87 -30.49 12.92
N ILE A 405 -4.42 -29.30 12.50
CA ILE A 405 -3.25 -28.64 13.06
C ILE A 405 -3.74 -27.42 13.84
N SER A 406 -3.50 -27.40 15.14
CA SER A 406 -3.85 -26.28 15.99
C SER A 406 -2.67 -25.31 16.06
N PHE A 407 -2.92 -24.03 15.67
CA PHE A 407 -1.93 -22.98 15.82
C PHE A 407 -2.22 -22.14 17.07
N LYS A 408 -1.26 -22.05 17.98
CA LYS A 408 -1.34 -21.23 19.18
C LYS A 408 -0.42 -20.03 19.07
N LEU A 409 -1.00 -18.84 18.91
CA LEU A 409 -0.30 -17.57 18.90
C LEU A 409 0.40 -17.35 20.25
N LYS A 410 1.67 -16.88 20.23
CA LYS A 410 2.45 -16.61 21.44
C LYS A 410 2.37 -15.15 21.88
N PRO A 411 2.58 -14.15 20.97
CA PRO A 411 2.51 -12.74 21.35
C PRO A 411 1.08 -12.31 21.66
N GLN A 412 0.96 -11.18 22.36
CA GLN A 412 -0.33 -10.52 22.52
C GLN A 412 -0.77 -9.92 21.18
N LEU A 413 -2.08 -9.85 20.96
CA LEU A 413 -2.64 -9.18 19.79
C LEU A 413 -2.13 -7.73 19.74
N PHE A 414 -1.89 -7.26 18.52
CA PHE A 414 -1.39 -5.94 18.20
C PHE A 414 0.01 -5.62 18.78
N SER A 415 0.73 -6.62 19.28
CA SER A 415 2.13 -6.44 19.66
C SER A 415 3.04 -6.59 18.45
N HIS A 416 4.06 -5.73 18.37
CA HIS A 416 5.08 -5.79 17.33
C HIS A 416 6.06 -6.93 17.60
N GLN A 417 6.35 -7.71 16.57
CA GLN A 417 7.33 -8.78 16.57
C GLN A 417 8.39 -8.50 15.52
N LEU A 418 9.64 -8.81 15.84
CA LEU A 418 10.70 -8.78 14.83
C LEU A 418 10.70 -10.09 14.04
N MET A 419 11.11 -10.03 12.79
CA MET A 419 11.33 -11.21 11.95
C MET A 419 12.22 -12.23 12.68
N GLY A 420 11.83 -13.50 12.68
CA GLY A 420 12.56 -14.58 13.35
C GLY A 420 12.15 -14.85 14.81
N GLU A 421 11.46 -13.92 15.48
CA GLU A 421 10.90 -14.19 16.82
C GLU A 421 9.78 -15.23 16.74
N GLU A 422 9.56 -15.96 17.83
CA GLU A 422 8.49 -16.97 17.90
C GLU A 422 7.11 -16.32 17.79
N LEU A 423 6.44 -16.54 16.65
CA LEU A 423 5.06 -16.11 16.40
C LEU A 423 4.06 -17.05 17.09
N GLY A 424 4.35 -18.34 17.12
CA GLY A 424 3.48 -19.34 17.76
C GLY A 424 3.97 -20.75 17.58
N ARG A 425 3.11 -21.69 18.01
CA ARG A 425 3.40 -23.13 17.94
C ARG A 425 2.25 -23.89 17.30
N LEU A 426 2.64 -24.92 16.55
CA LEU A 426 1.74 -25.96 16.05
C LEU A 426 1.63 -27.08 17.07
N ILE A 427 0.40 -27.58 17.27
CA ILE A 427 0.06 -28.64 18.23
C ILE A 427 -0.70 -29.72 17.48
#